data_9ae64edcc20120722720a12aad134585
#
_entry.id   9ae64edcc20120722720a12aad134585
#
_cell.length_a   1.000
_cell.length_b   1.000
_cell.length_c   1.000
_cell.angle_alpha   90.00
_cell.angle_beta   90.00
_cell.angle_gamma   90.00
#
_symmetry.space_group_name_H-M   'P 1'
#
loop_
_entity.id
_entity.type
_entity.pdbx_description
1 polymer ?
#
loop_
_entity_poly.entity_id
_entity_poly.type
_entity_poly.pdbx_seq_one_letter_code
_entity_poly.pdbx_strand_id
1 'polypeptide(L)'
;MLGRLPIIQHNDRRIIHLDMDAFYASVEEREHPEFVGRPLVIARNPRETHGKGVVTTANYVARSFGVHSAMPANQAAQLLAGEPVIWQPPNFPLYRSVSAQVHQIMHRVTPFIEPLALDEAYLDVGARFPEWSQTVRAAAYLQRTIRQETRLTCSVGISYNKYLAKLASDFNKPFGRTIITPAAAPVFLDRLPIRKFQGVGEKTAPRLLAMGITTGAELRQLTLTQLTDAFGKFGYMLYRRIRGVDDRPVAYARERKSIGKERTFAPFLTSDEASTRRITTLAQEVAALLQSKQRKGSTVTLKMRDGEFNTETKRVTLKEPTQDAQLITSVALQLWQKYGAAILANGVRLLGVTVSSLVPVTMENLTLPVFD
;
A
#
# COMPACT_ATOMS: atom_id res chain seq x y z
N MET A 1 -2.22 -40.97 -0.87
CA MET A 1 -1.81 -40.10 0.26
C MET A 1 -0.88 -39.04 -0.27
N LEU A 2 -1.38 -37.88 -0.69
CA LEU A 2 -0.55 -36.73 -1.02
C LEU A 2 0.00 -36.19 0.30
N GLY A 3 1.31 -36.37 0.51
CA GLY A 3 2.01 -35.98 1.71
C GLY A 3 1.74 -34.53 2.08
N ARG A 4 1.37 -34.27 3.32
CA ARG A 4 1.37 -32.92 3.90
C ARG A 4 2.80 -32.39 3.78
N LEU A 5 3.03 -31.45 2.88
CA LEU A 5 4.29 -30.71 2.88
C LEU A 5 4.51 -30.13 4.29
N PRO A 6 5.65 -30.39 4.93
CA PRO A 6 5.90 -29.88 6.27
C PRO A 6 5.83 -28.36 6.24
N ILE A 7 4.88 -27.80 6.99
CA ILE A 7 4.79 -26.35 7.17
C ILE A 7 5.85 -25.99 8.21
N ILE A 8 6.98 -25.47 7.77
CA ILE A 8 8.03 -24.97 8.65
C ILE A 8 7.55 -23.65 9.24
N GLN A 9 7.47 -23.57 10.56
CA GLN A 9 7.16 -22.33 11.28
C GLN A 9 8.45 -21.74 11.87
N HIS A 10 8.81 -20.54 11.46
CA HIS A 10 9.90 -19.78 12.08
C HIS A 10 9.35 -19.03 13.31
N ASN A 11 9.34 -19.69 14.46
CA ASN A 11 8.77 -19.14 15.71
C ASN A 11 9.78 -18.33 16.53
N ASP A 12 11.02 -18.28 16.10
CA ASP A 12 12.17 -17.64 16.74
C ASP A 12 12.27 -16.15 16.47
N ARG A 13 11.63 -15.67 15.39
CA ARG A 13 11.63 -14.24 15.04
C ARG A 13 10.82 -13.39 16.00
N ARG A 14 11.18 -12.11 16.09
CA ARG A 14 10.47 -11.07 16.85
C ARG A 14 10.21 -9.89 15.93
N ILE A 15 8.99 -9.80 15.44
CA ILE A 15 8.55 -8.78 14.49
C ILE A 15 7.58 -7.84 15.18
N ILE A 16 7.87 -6.54 15.10
CA ILE A 16 6.93 -5.48 15.45
C ILE A 16 6.37 -4.90 14.15
N HIS A 17 5.06 -4.81 14.01
CA HIS A 17 4.40 -3.97 13.03
C HIS A 17 3.95 -2.70 13.74
N LEU A 18 4.42 -1.56 13.28
CA LEU A 18 4.05 -0.24 13.77
C LEU A 18 3.18 0.44 12.72
N ASP A 19 2.06 1.04 13.13
CA ASP A 19 1.10 1.69 12.26
C ASP A 19 0.56 2.94 12.98
N MET A 20 0.75 4.11 12.38
CA MET A 20 0.30 5.38 12.95
C MET A 20 -1.21 5.49 12.93
N ASP A 21 -1.80 5.99 14.00
CA ASP A 21 -3.26 6.09 14.13
C ASP A 21 -3.81 7.26 13.31
N ALA A 22 -4.63 6.96 12.29
CA ALA A 22 -5.25 7.94 11.39
C ALA A 22 -4.25 9.01 10.86
N PHE A 23 -3.05 8.58 10.45
CA PHE A 23 -1.82 9.36 10.32
C PHE A 23 -2.01 10.77 9.78
N TYR A 24 -2.50 10.93 8.55
CA TYR A 24 -2.60 12.26 7.93
C TYR A 24 -3.62 13.15 8.67
N ALA A 25 -4.72 12.58 9.13
CA ALA A 25 -5.70 13.32 9.91
C ALA A 25 -5.13 13.74 11.26
N SER A 26 -4.40 12.85 11.94
CA SER A 26 -3.76 13.18 13.22
C SER A 26 -2.64 14.22 13.06
N VAL A 27 -1.92 14.24 11.92
CA VAL A 27 -0.96 15.30 11.62
C VAL A 27 -1.69 16.64 11.45
N GLU A 28 -2.79 16.69 10.70
CA GLU A 28 -3.56 17.93 10.53
C GLU A 28 -4.20 18.40 11.83
N GLU A 29 -4.74 17.51 12.68
CA GLU A 29 -5.25 17.86 14.01
C GLU A 29 -4.15 18.42 14.93
N ARG A 30 -2.91 17.97 14.79
CA ARG A 30 -1.76 18.50 15.52
C ARG A 30 -1.39 19.91 15.08
N GLU A 31 -1.37 20.16 13.77
CA GLU A 31 -1.06 21.48 13.19
C GLU A 31 -2.23 22.47 13.37
N HIS A 32 -3.47 21.96 13.44
CA HIS A 32 -4.73 22.69 13.52
C HIS A 32 -5.56 22.21 14.72
N PRO A 33 -5.23 22.64 15.96
CA PRO A 33 -5.96 22.19 17.17
C PRO A 33 -7.46 22.43 17.13
N GLU A 34 -7.93 23.38 16.36
CA GLU A 34 -9.35 23.69 16.12
C GLU A 34 -10.10 22.59 15.35
N PHE A 35 -9.38 21.62 14.76
CA PHE A 35 -9.99 20.47 14.08
C PHE A 35 -10.33 19.32 15.05
N VAL A 36 -9.72 19.31 16.23
CA VAL A 36 -9.89 18.25 17.22
C VAL A 36 -11.36 18.15 17.67
N GLY A 37 -11.88 16.94 17.70
CA GLY A 37 -13.27 16.65 18.11
C GLY A 37 -14.32 16.86 17.02
N ARG A 38 -13.92 17.32 15.82
CA ARG A 38 -14.80 17.47 14.65
C ARG A 38 -14.52 16.37 13.62
N PRO A 39 -15.50 15.98 12.80
CA PRO A 39 -15.24 15.08 11.68
C PRO A 39 -14.25 15.70 10.70
N LEU A 40 -13.05 15.11 10.58
CA LEU A 40 -11.99 15.56 9.67
C LEU A 40 -11.76 14.51 8.60
N VAL A 41 -11.87 14.91 7.34
CA VAL A 41 -11.65 14.08 6.16
C VAL A 41 -10.53 14.67 5.30
N ILE A 42 -9.46 13.89 5.11
CA ILE A 42 -8.35 14.28 4.24
C ILE A 42 -8.72 13.94 2.79
N ALA A 43 -9.30 14.91 2.13
CA ALA A 43 -9.73 14.89 0.74
C ALA A 43 -10.01 16.31 0.26
N ARG A 44 -10.10 16.50 -1.06
CA ARG A 44 -10.70 17.73 -1.59
C ARG A 44 -12.20 17.74 -1.29
N ASN A 45 -12.74 18.91 -0.98
CA ASN A 45 -14.17 19.08 -0.71
C ASN A 45 -15.02 18.65 -1.93
N PRO A 46 -15.91 17.67 -1.79
CA PRO A 46 -16.71 17.17 -2.91
C PRO A 46 -17.70 18.21 -3.46
N ARG A 47 -18.08 19.23 -2.68
CA ARG A 47 -18.91 20.35 -3.16
C ARG A 47 -18.15 21.19 -4.21
N GLU A 48 -16.84 21.37 -4.04
CA GLU A 48 -15.97 22.13 -4.95
C GLU A 48 -15.52 21.30 -6.16
N THR A 49 -15.49 20.00 -6.01
CA THR A 49 -15.03 19.06 -7.05
C THR A 49 -16.17 18.37 -7.81
N HIS A 50 -17.41 18.84 -7.66
CA HIS A 50 -18.60 18.23 -8.27
C HIS A 50 -18.72 16.73 -7.94
N GLY A 51 -18.54 16.38 -6.67
CA GLY A 51 -18.62 15.02 -6.17
C GLY A 51 -17.39 14.14 -6.42
N LYS A 52 -16.34 14.67 -7.04
CA LYS A 52 -15.13 13.91 -7.38
C LYS A 52 -14.13 13.93 -6.24
N GLY A 53 -13.33 12.87 -6.15
CA GLY A 53 -12.28 12.72 -5.14
C GLY A 53 -12.42 11.43 -4.37
N VAL A 54 -11.37 11.10 -3.63
CA VAL A 54 -11.27 9.91 -2.80
C VAL A 54 -10.73 10.33 -1.44
N VAL A 55 -11.30 9.78 -0.39
CA VAL A 55 -10.83 9.95 0.99
C VAL A 55 -9.45 9.31 1.11
N THR A 56 -8.43 10.13 1.39
CA THR A 56 -7.08 9.63 1.64
C THR A 56 -7.03 8.97 3.03
N THR A 57 -7.56 9.67 4.04
CA THR A 57 -7.84 9.13 5.38
C THR A 57 -8.87 10.02 6.09
N ALA A 58 -9.32 9.58 7.27
CA ALA A 58 -10.22 10.34 8.11
C ALA A 58 -9.86 10.13 9.59
N ASN A 59 -10.15 11.10 10.45
CA ASN A 59 -9.98 10.94 11.88
C ASN A 59 -11.00 9.97 12.49
N TYR A 60 -10.83 9.62 13.77
CA TYR A 60 -11.73 8.65 14.42
C TYR A 60 -13.16 9.18 14.59
N VAL A 61 -13.35 10.50 14.69
CA VAL A 61 -14.69 11.11 14.70
C VAL A 61 -15.41 10.85 13.38
N ALA A 62 -14.80 11.14 12.23
CA ALA A 62 -15.41 10.85 10.94
C ALA A 62 -15.60 9.34 10.69
N ARG A 63 -14.67 8.50 11.20
CA ARG A 63 -14.78 7.02 11.11
C ARG A 63 -15.97 6.47 11.90
N SER A 64 -16.39 7.09 12.99
CA SER A 64 -17.58 6.65 13.73
C SER A 64 -18.88 6.76 12.93
N PHE A 65 -18.90 7.63 11.89
CA PHE A 65 -19.99 7.72 10.90
C PHE A 65 -19.82 6.75 9.71
N GLY A 66 -18.83 5.86 9.75
CA GLY A 66 -18.58 4.88 8.67
C GLY A 66 -17.65 5.38 7.56
N VAL A 67 -17.05 6.57 7.67
CA VAL A 67 -16.07 7.07 6.69
C VAL A 67 -14.75 6.32 6.82
N HIS A 68 -14.17 5.90 5.68
CA HIS A 68 -12.90 5.18 5.66
C HIS A 68 -12.02 5.57 4.45
N SER A 69 -10.75 5.24 4.52
CA SER A 69 -9.79 5.44 3.42
C SER A 69 -10.25 4.73 2.14
N ALA A 70 -9.94 5.33 1.00
CA ALA A 70 -10.34 4.91 -0.34
C ALA A 70 -11.85 5.05 -0.67
N MET A 71 -12.68 5.50 0.27
CA MET A 71 -14.09 5.81 0.01
C MET A 71 -14.21 6.99 -0.99
N PRO A 72 -15.17 7.00 -1.93
CA PRO A 72 -15.49 8.18 -2.73
C PRO A 72 -15.88 9.37 -1.84
N ALA A 73 -15.35 10.57 -2.14
CA ALA A 73 -15.58 11.75 -1.29
C ALA A 73 -17.07 12.16 -1.20
N ASN A 74 -17.85 11.95 -2.28
CA ASN A 74 -19.30 12.18 -2.26
C ASN A 74 -20.04 11.21 -1.33
N GLN A 75 -19.63 9.96 -1.24
CA GLN A 75 -20.19 9.00 -0.30
C GLN A 75 -19.88 9.39 1.15
N ALA A 76 -18.64 9.81 1.41
CA ALA A 76 -18.26 10.33 2.74
C ALA A 76 -19.09 11.57 3.12
N ALA A 77 -19.37 12.48 2.16
CA ALA A 77 -20.22 13.63 2.37
C ALA A 77 -21.68 13.28 2.70
N GLN A 78 -22.21 12.20 2.11
CA GLN A 78 -23.53 11.69 2.44
C GLN A 78 -23.60 11.13 3.86
N LEU A 79 -22.59 10.36 4.27
CA LEU A 79 -22.50 9.81 5.64
C LEU A 79 -22.36 10.89 6.72
N LEU A 80 -21.75 12.02 6.37
CA LEU A 80 -21.51 13.15 7.28
C LEU A 80 -22.51 14.31 7.06
N ALA A 81 -23.64 14.04 6.42
CA ALA A 81 -24.65 15.09 6.17
C ALA A 81 -25.20 15.66 7.49
N GLY A 82 -25.17 16.98 7.62
CA GLY A 82 -25.59 17.67 8.86
C GLY A 82 -24.48 17.88 9.89
N GLU A 83 -23.33 17.24 9.73
CA GLU A 83 -22.19 17.40 10.64
C GLU A 83 -21.27 18.57 10.23
N PRO A 84 -20.57 19.22 11.19
CA PRO A 84 -19.61 20.30 10.90
C PRO A 84 -18.28 19.76 10.37
N VAL A 85 -18.33 19.11 9.20
CA VAL A 85 -17.21 18.39 8.57
C VAL A 85 -16.12 19.34 8.10
N ILE A 86 -14.89 18.99 8.40
CA ILE A 86 -13.69 19.64 7.85
C ILE A 86 -13.17 18.79 6.69
N TRP A 87 -13.08 19.41 5.49
CA TRP A 87 -12.45 18.83 4.30
C TRP A 87 -11.08 19.46 4.13
N GLN A 88 -10.02 18.69 4.40
CA GLN A 88 -8.64 19.15 4.31
C GLN A 88 -7.95 18.48 3.12
N PRO A 89 -7.48 19.24 2.12
CA PRO A 89 -6.64 18.69 1.07
C PRO A 89 -5.35 18.08 1.63
N PRO A 90 -4.86 16.94 1.10
CA PRO A 90 -3.68 16.27 1.64
C PRO A 90 -2.40 17.11 1.45
N ASN A 91 -1.61 17.27 2.53
CA ASN A 91 -0.29 17.92 2.55
C ASN A 91 0.83 16.86 2.59
N PHE A 92 1.11 16.22 1.47
CA PHE A 92 2.13 15.17 1.40
C PHE A 92 3.56 15.61 1.75
N PRO A 93 4.03 16.85 1.49
CA PRO A 93 5.32 17.31 1.99
C PRO A 93 5.42 17.23 3.52
N LEU A 94 4.41 17.75 4.23
CA LEU A 94 4.33 17.68 5.69
C LEU A 94 4.30 16.23 6.18
N TYR A 95 3.44 15.38 5.61
CA TYR A 95 3.33 13.97 6.03
C TYR A 95 4.63 13.20 5.83
N ARG A 96 5.39 13.48 4.76
CA ARG A 96 6.71 12.87 4.56
C ARG A 96 7.74 13.33 5.59
N SER A 97 7.72 14.60 5.98
CA SER A 97 8.60 15.13 7.02
C SER A 97 8.33 14.44 8.36
N VAL A 98 7.06 14.32 8.75
CA VAL A 98 6.67 13.63 9.98
C VAL A 98 6.99 12.14 9.92
N SER A 99 6.73 11.48 8.79
CA SER A 99 7.11 10.09 8.56
C SER A 99 8.62 9.86 8.75
N ALA A 100 9.45 10.77 8.23
CA ALA A 100 10.91 10.69 8.41
C ALA A 100 11.31 10.76 9.90
N GLN A 101 10.68 11.60 10.71
CA GLN A 101 10.90 11.64 12.16
C GLN A 101 10.53 10.32 12.83
N VAL A 102 9.36 9.75 12.50
CA VAL A 102 8.93 8.45 13.01
C VAL A 102 9.92 7.34 12.64
N HIS A 103 10.40 7.33 11.39
CA HIS A 103 11.42 6.37 10.94
C HIS A 103 12.74 6.53 11.70
N GLN A 104 13.18 7.74 12.01
CA GLN A 104 14.37 7.97 12.85
C GLN A 104 14.20 7.36 14.25
N ILE A 105 13.01 7.46 14.85
CA ILE A 105 12.71 6.82 16.14
C ILE A 105 12.76 5.29 16.02
N MET A 106 12.19 4.71 14.94
CA MET A 106 12.26 3.28 14.70
C MET A 106 13.71 2.78 14.59
N HIS A 107 14.60 3.53 13.94
CA HIS A 107 16.02 3.19 13.78
C HIS A 107 16.80 3.17 15.10
N ARG A 108 16.31 3.80 16.18
CA ARG A 108 16.91 3.67 17.53
C ARG A 108 16.72 2.27 18.11
N VAL A 109 15.74 1.51 17.60
CA VAL A 109 15.40 0.16 18.07
C VAL A 109 16.07 -0.91 17.22
N THR A 110 16.03 -0.79 15.89
CA THR A 110 16.64 -1.75 14.96
C THR A 110 16.97 -1.09 13.62
N PRO A 111 18.05 -1.53 12.92
CA PRO A 111 18.29 -1.13 11.55
C PRO A 111 17.41 -1.90 10.54
N PHE A 112 16.81 -3.04 10.93
CA PHE A 112 16.06 -3.93 10.05
C PHE A 112 14.59 -3.50 9.98
N ILE A 113 14.32 -2.48 9.16
CA ILE A 113 12.99 -1.87 8.98
C ILE A 113 12.54 -2.01 7.54
N GLU A 114 11.33 -2.54 7.33
CA GLU A 114 10.66 -2.59 6.03
C GLU A 114 9.51 -1.59 6.02
N PRO A 115 9.66 -0.39 5.44
CA PRO A 115 8.57 0.54 5.24
C PRO A 115 7.54 -0.04 4.26
N LEU A 116 6.26 0.06 4.60
CA LEU A 116 5.14 -0.30 3.71
C LEU A 116 4.50 0.94 3.09
N ALA A 117 4.30 1.97 3.91
CA ALA A 117 3.75 3.27 3.54
C ALA A 117 4.48 4.37 4.33
N LEU A 118 3.94 5.60 4.35
CA LEU A 118 4.49 6.70 5.16
C LEU A 118 4.27 6.50 6.66
N ASP A 119 3.27 5.71 7.01
CA ASP A 119 2.71 5.55 8.37
C ASP A 119 2.89 4.15 8.96
N GLU A 120 3.37 3.18 8.19
CA GLU A 120 3.50 1.81 8.68
C GLU A 120 4.81 1.14 8.25
N ALA A 121 5.36 0.32 9.15
CA ALA A 121 6.55 -0.47 8.89
C ALA A 121 6.60 -1.76 9.71
N TYR A 122 7.30 -2.77 9.16
CA TYR A 122 7.76 -3.92 9.93
C TYR A 122 9.17 -3.67 10.47
N LEU A 123 9.41 -4.06 11.71
CA LEU A 123 10.69 -4.02 12.37
C LEU A 123 11.06 -5.44 12.80
N ASP A 124 12.20 -5.95 12.35
CA ASP A 124 12.78 -7.16 12.93
C ASP A 124 13.68 -6.76 14.10
N VAL A 125 13.28 -7.19 15.28
CA VAL A 125 13.97 -6.83 16.52
C VAL A 125 14.57 -8.04 17.23
N GLY A 126 14.48 -9.23 16.62
CA GLY A 126 14.86 -10.51 17.24
C GLY A 126 16.31 -10.59 17.67
N ALA A 127 17.23 -10.03 16.86
CA ALA A 127 18.65 -10.03 17.20
C ALA A 127 18.97 -9.23 18.48
N ARG A 128 18.23 -8.16 18.75
CA ARG A 128 18.46 -7.28 19.91
C ARG A 128 17.55 -7.61 21.09
N PHE A 129 16.35 -8.10 20.83
CA PHE A 129 15.31 -8.36 21.82
C PHE A 129 14.70 -9.75 21.62
N PRO A 130 15.45 -10.84 21.88
CA PRO A 130 15.02 -12.20 21.60
C PRO A 130 13.83 -12.65 22.47
N GLU A 131 13.71 -12.12 23.69
CA GLU A 131 12.63 -12.48 24.59
C GLU A 131 11.36 -11.67 24.35
N TRP A 132 10.19 -12.30 24.47
CA TRP A 132 8.90 -11.62 24.30
C TRP A 132 8.73 -10.40 25.20
N SER A 133 9.15 -10.50 26.46
CA SER A 133 9.10 -9.40 27.42
C SER A 133 9.97 -8.20 26.99
N GLN A 134 11.13 -8.45 26.39
CA GLN A 134 12.00 -7.43 25.83
C GLN A 134 11.38 -6.79 24.59
N THR A 135 10.82 -7.60 23.69
CA THR A 135 10.14 -7.11 22.50
C THR A 135 8.95 -6.20 22.85
N VAL A 136 8.16 -6.58 23.87
CA VAL A 136 7.05 -5.75 24.38
C VAL A 136 7.56 -4.41 24.95
N ARG A 137 8.67 -4.42 25.68
CA ARG A 137 9.29 -3.17 26.17
C ARG A 137 9.81 -2.28 25.03
N ALA A 138 10.39 -2.88 23.99
CA ALA A 138 10.82 -2.14 22.80
C ALA A 138 9.63 -1.49 22.06
N ALA A 139 8.51 -2.21 21.90
CA ALA A 139 7.28 -1.66 21.32
C ALA A 139 6.69 -0.52 22.18
N ALA A 140 6.70 -0.68 23.51
CA ALA A 140 6.27 0.36 24.45
C ALA A 140 7.17 1.62 24.38
N TYR A 141 8.46 1.43 24.22
CA TYR A 141 9.42 2.52 24.01
C TYR A 141 9.08 3.29 22.73
N LEU A 142 8.85 2.59 21.61
CA LEU A 142 8.46 3.21 20.32
C LEU A 142 7.21 4.07 20.48
N GLN A 143 6.12 3.51 21.03
CA GLN A 143 4.86 4.23 21.21
C GLN A 143 5.03 5.49 22.08
N ARG A 144 5.74 5.37 23.20
CA ARG A 144 5.99 6.49 24.10
C ARG A 144 6.82 7.57 23.44
N THR A 145 7.93 7.19 22.79
CA THR A 145 8.88 8.13 22.16
C THR A 145 8.21 8.85 20.98
N ILE A 146 7.46 8.13 20.12
CA ILE A 146 6.69 8.74 19.03
C ILE A 146 5.72 9.78 19.61
N ARG A 147 4.95 9.42 20.64
CA ARG A 147 4.03 10.35 21.26
C ARG A 147 4.71 11.59 21.86
N GLN A 148 5.84 11.40 22.51
CA GLN A 148 6.59 12.52 23.12
C GLN A 148 7.20 13.44 22.08
N GLU A 149 7.82 12.90 21.03
CA GLU A 149 8.58 13.70 20.06
C GLU A 149 7.67 14.23 18.91
N THR A 150 6.62 13.53 18.56
CA THR A 150 5.75 13.93 17.42
C THR A 150 4.35 14.38 17.84
N ARG A 151 3.93 14.17 19.09
CA ARG A 151 2.55 14.35 19.59
C ARG A 151 1.50 13.49 18.89
N LEU A 152 1.93 12.45 18.15
CA LEU A 152 1.06 11.52 17.45
C LEU A 152 1.06 10.17 18.17
N THR A 153 0.03 9.37 17.92
CA THR A 153 -0.06 8.00 18.44
C THR A 153 0.14 6.98 17.32
N CYS A 154 0.59 5.79 17.73
CA CYS A 154 0.67 4.63 16.86
C CYS A 154 0.19 3.38 17.58
N SER A 155 -0.36 2.45 16.83
CA SER A 155 -0.68 1.10 17.30
C SER A 155 0.38 0.11 16.87
N VAL A 156 0.68 -0.86 17.74
CA VAL A 156 1.74 -1.83 17.46
C VAL A 156 1.24 -3.26 17.63
N GLY A 157 1.63 -4.10 16.70
CA GLY A 157 1.43 -5.54 16.75
C GLY A 157 2.76 -6.27 16.87
N ILE A 158 2.83 -7.24 17.75
CA ILE A 158 4.02 -8.01 18.05
C ILE A 158 3.75 -9.47 17.74
N SER A 159 4.59 -10.09 16.92
CA SER A 159 4.47 -11.52 16.63
C SER A 159 5.80 -12.10 16.11
N TYR A 160 5.77 -13.38 15.74
CA TYR A 160 6.90 -14.10 15.17
C TYR A 160 6.96 -14.04 13.63
N ASN A 161 6.00 -13.39 12.96
CA ASN A 161 6.02 -13.12 11.54
C ASN A 161 5.25 -11.85 11.17
N LYS A 162 5.44 -11.38 9.93
CA LYS A 162 4.86 -10.12 9.44
C LYS A 162 3.34 -10.14 9.39
N TYR A 163 2.75 -11.27 8.96
CA TYR A 163 1.30 -11.39 8.81
C TYR A 163 0.59 -11.22 10.15
N LEU A 164 1.01 -11.95 11.18
CA LEU A 164 0.40 -11.87 12.50
C LEU A 164 0.70 -10.53 13.20
N ALA A 165 1.92 -9.99 13.03
CA ALA A 165 2.24 -8.67 13.57
C ALA A 165 1.32 -7.59 13.00
N LYS A 166 1.01 -7.63 11.68
CA LYS A 166 0.07 -6.67 11.08
C LYS A 166 -1.37 -6.86 11.58
N LEU A 167 -1.85 -8.08 11.69
CA LEU A 167 -3.18 -8.35 12.28
C LEU A 167 -3.26 -7.83 13.72
N ALA A 168 -2.20 -8.05 14.50
CA ALA A 168 -2.12 -7.61 15.88
C ALA A 168 -2.18 -6.08 16.02
N SER A 169 -1.51 -5.33 15.13
CA SER A 169 -1.51 -3.86 15.18
C SER A 169 -2.90 -3.26 14.91
N ASP A 170 -3.73 -3.94 14.12
CA ASP A 170 -5.09 -3.49 13.80
C ASP A 170 -6.13 -3.86 14.86
N PHE A 171 -5.79 -4.75 15.81
CA PHE A 171 -6.76 -5.36 16.71
C PHE A 171 -7.29 -4.40 17.78
N ASN A 172 -6.42 -3.56 18.36
CA ASN A 172 -6.76 -2.64 19.45
C ASN A 172 -6.46 -1.16 19.09
N LYS A 173 -6.76 -0.72 17.86
CA LYS A 173 -6.63 0.70 17.49
C LYS A 173 -7.70 1.56 18.16
N PRO A 174 -7.40 2.84 18.51
CA PRO A 174 -6.09 3.51 18.43
C PRO A 174 -5.20 3.27 19.68
N PHE A 175 -3.91 3.57 19.55
CA PHE A 175 -2.88 3.51 20.59
C PHE A 175 -2.77 2.15 21.28
N GLY A 176 -3.16 1.09 20.55
CA GLY A 176 -3.16 -0.28 21.03
C GLY A 176 -1.78 -0.94 20.97
N ARG A 177 -1.64 -1.99 21.78
CA ARG A 177 -0.51 -2.91 21.73
C ARG A 177 -1.02 -4.32 21.88
N THR A 178 -0.80 -5.14 20.87
CA THR A 178 -1.28 -6.52 20.85
C THR A 178 -0.12 -7.47 20.54
N ILE A 179 -0.01 -8.54 21.30
CA ILE A 179 0.96 -9.60 21.09
C ILE A 179 0.26 -10.90 20.68
N ILE A 180 0.76 -11.54 19.63
CA ILE A 180 0.33 -12.86 19.19
C ILE A 180 1.55 -13.78 19.20
N THR A 181 1.68 -14.57 20.25
CA THR A 181 2.74 -15.59 20.38
C THR A 181 2.39 -16.83 19.56
N PRO A 182 3.35 -17.76 19.29
CA PRO A 182 3.07 -19.01 18.62
C PRO A 182 1.96 -19.83 19.30
N ALA A 183 1.91 -19.86 20.62
CA ALA A 183 0.88 -20.56 21.39
C ALA A 183 -0.50 -19.91 21.25
N ALA A 184 -0.58 -18.57 21.16
CA ALA A 184 -1.83 -17.85 21.05
C ALA A 184 -2.37 -17.78 19.60
N ALA A 185 -1.51 -17.93 18.60
CA ALA A 185 -1.87 -17.74 17.20
C ALA A 185 -3.01 -18.63 16.70
N PRO A 186 -3.10 -19.94 17.02
CA PRO A 186 -4.22 -20.78 16.57
C PRO A 186 -5.56 -20.26 17.06
N VAL A 187 -5.69 -19.99 18.35
CA VAL A 187 -6.94 -19.51 18.97
C VAL A 187 -7.32 -18.12 18.45
N PHE A 188 -6.34 -17.21 18.29
CA PHE A 188 -6.57 -15.89 17.73
C PHE A 188 -7.10 -15.98 16.30
N LEU A 189 -6.46 -16.77 15.44
CA LEU A 189 -6.83 -16.91 14.03
C LEU A 189 -8.19 -17.61 13.87
N ASP A 190 -8.50 -18.59 14.69
CA ASP A 190 -9.78 -19.33 14.61
C ASP A 190 -10.98 -18.41 14.90
N ARG A 191 -10.83 -17.47 15.82
CA ARG A 191 -11.86 -16.49 16.19
C ARG A 191 -11.94 -15.30 15.22
N LEU A 192 -10.94 -15.12 14.34
CA LEU A 192 -10.88 -13.97 13.48
C LEU A 192 -11.97 -14.03 12.40
N PRO A 193 -12.84 -13.00 12.24
CA PRO A 193 -13.78 -12.93 11.15
C PRO A 193 -13.06 -12.97 9.80
N ILE A 194 -13.62 -13.70 8.83
CA ILE A 194 -12.95 -13.95 7.54
C ILE A 194 -12.58 -12.67 6.79
N ARG A 195 -13.38 -11.62 6.91
CA ARG A 195 -13.11 -10.31 6.30
C ARG A 195 -11.88 -9.58 6.88
N LYS A 196 -11.39 -10.01 8.04
CA LYS A 196 -10.18 -9.46 8.67
C LYS A 196 -8.89 -10.13 8.19
N PHE A 197 -8.99 -11.21 7.43
CA PHE A 197 -7.81 -11.83 6.82
C PHE A 197 -7.27 -10.94 5.71
N GLN A 198 -5.98 -10.64 5.75
CA GLN A 198 -5.32 -9.80 4.75
C GLN A 198 -5.49 -10.39 3.34
N GLY A 199 -6.02 -9.61 2.40
CA GLY A 199 -6.35 -10.03 1.04
C GLY A 199 -7.76 -10.60 0.87
N VAL A 200 -8.54 -10.71 1.94
CA VAL A 200 -9.96 -11.04 1.88
C VAL A 200 -10.77 -9.74 1.85
N GLY A 201 -10.81 -9.13 0.68
CA GLY A 201 -11.58 -7.92 0.40
C GLY A 201 -12.93 -8.23 -0.27
N GLU A 202 -13.53 -7.20 -0.88
CA GLU A 202 -14.87 -7.25 -1.51
C GLU A 202 -15.06 -8.35 -2.55
N LYS A 203 -14.02 -8.72 -3.29
CA LYS A 203 -14.09 -9.79 -4.30
C LYS A 203 -13.95 -11.20 -3.71
N THR A 204 -13.19 -11.36 -2.65
CA THR A 204 -12.87 -12.67 -2.07
C THR A 204 -13.84 -13.04 -0.95
N ALA A 205 -14.25 -12.08 -0.13
CA ALA A 205 -15.14 -12.34 1.00
C ALA A 205 -16.47 -12.98 0.59
N PRO A 206 -17.20 -12.51 -0.45
CA PRO A 206 -18.46 -13.14 -0.87
C PRO A 206 -18.30 -14.60 -1.28
N ARG A 207 -17.17 -14.94 -1.93
CA ARG A 207 -16.89 -16.32 -2.35
C ARG A 207 -16.65 -17.25 -1.14
N LEU A 208 -15.91 -16.78 -0.12
CA LEU A 208 -15.71 -17.54 1.11
C LEU A 208 -17.01 -17.67 1.89
N LEU A 209 -17.81 -16.61 2.00
CA LEU A 209 -19.12 -16.65 2.67
C LEU A 209 -20.09 -17.62 1.97
N ALA A 210 -20.10 -17.67 0.63
CA ALA A 210 -20.90 -18.64 -0.13
C ALA A 210 -20.47 -20.09 0.10
N MET A 211 -19.23 -20.33 0.54
CA MET A 211 -18.73 -21.64 0.96
C MET A 211 -19.01 -21.94 2.45
N GLY A 212 -19.75 -21.07 3.17
CA GLY A 212 -20.03 -21.19 4.58
C GLY A 212 -18.86 -20.79 5.49
N ILE A 213 -17.84 -20.10 4.95
CA ILE A 213 -16.65 -19.68 5.70
C ILE A 213 -16.84 -18.26 6.22
N THR A 214 -17.10 -18.11 7.51
CA THR A 214 -17.33 -16.81 8.18
C THR A 214 -16.17 -16.43 9.11
N THR A 215 -15.45 -17.41 9.63
CA THR A 215 -14.35 -17.28 10.59
C THR A 215 -13.12 -18.07 10.17
N GLY A 216 -12.03 -17.86 10.87
CA GLY A 216 -10.81 -18.64 10.68
C GLY A 216 -10.96 -20.11 11.03
N ALA A 217 -11.81 -20.46 12.02
CA ALA A 217 -12.04 -21.84 12.39
C ALA A 217 -12.57 -22.67 11.22
N GLU A 218 -13.56 -22.16 10.49
CA GLU A 218 -14.11 -22.82 9.30
C GLU A 218 -13.07 -22.83 8.15
N LEU A 219 -12.33 -21.73 7.96
CA LEU A 219 -11.25 -21.69 6.97
C LEU A 219 -10.18 -22.76 7.24
N ARG A 220 -9.86 -23.05 8.50
CA ARG A 220 -8.86 -24.06 8.89
C ARG A 220 -9.27 -25.49 8.52
N GLN A 221 -10.56 -25.78 8.41
CA GLN A 221 -11.08 -27.09 8.03
C GLN A 221 -10.81 -27.42 6.56
N LEU A 222 -10.63 -26.38 5.71
CA LEU A 222 -10.40 -26.61 4.29
C LEU A 222 -8.98 -27.16 4.04
N THR A 223 -8.93 -28.12 3.12
CA THR A 223 -7.67 -28.70 2.64
C THR A 223 -6.93 -27.71 1.73
N LEU A 224 -5.64 -27.94 1.52
CA LEU A 224 -4.85 -27.18 0.59
C LEU A 224 -5.46 -27.23 -0.83
N THR A 225 -5.86 -28.42 -1.27
CA THR A 225 -6.47 -28.63 -2.59
C THR A 225 -7.75 -27.79 -2.76
N GLN A 226 -8.69 -27.88 -1.80
CA GLN A 226 -9.93 -27.09 -1.84
C GLN A 226 -9.67 -25.58 -1.95
N LEU A 227 -8.69 -25.07 -1.19
CA LEU A 227 -8.34 -23.64 -1.25
C LEU A 227 -7.62 -23.25 -2.55
N THR A 228 -6.73 -24.12 -3.07
CA THR A 228 -6.02 -23.81 -4.32
C THR A 228 -6.92 -23.93 -5.53
N ASP A 229 -7.84 -24.87 -5.57
CA ASP A 229 -8.83 -25.00 -6.64
C ASP A 229 -9.77 -23.79 -6.68
N ALA A 230 -10.20 -23.32 -5.50
CA ALA A 230 -11.09 -22.16 -5.44
C ALA A 230 -10.38 -20.81 -5.67
N PHE A 231 -9.15 -20.63 -5.20
CA PHE A 231 -8.50 -19.30 -5.14
C PHE A 231 -7.08 -19.28 -5.73
N GLY A 232 -6.60 -20.35 -6.33
CA GLY A 232 -5.25 -20.44 -6.91
C GLY A 232 -4.13 -20.15 -5.91
N LYS A 233 -3.17 -19.34 -6.31
CA LYS A 233 -2.04 -18.91 -5.45
C LYS A 233 -2.51 -18.22 -4.16
N PHE A 234 -3.64 -17.53 -4.20
CA PHE A 234 -4.19 -16.90 -3.00
C PHE A 234 -4.72 -17.93 -2.02
N GLY A 235 -5.32 -19.03 -2.51
CA GLY A 235 -5.73 -20.17 -1.68
C GLY A 235 -4.56 -20.81 -0.95
N TYR A 236 -3.42 -20.98 -1.60
CA TYR A 236 -2.19 -21.42 -0.94
C TYR A 236 -1.76 -20.47 0.19
N MET A 237 -1.83 -19.16 -0.05
CA MET A 237 -1.52 -18.17 0.99
C MET A 237 -2.52 -18.22 2.16
N LEU A 238 -3.82 -18.38 1.90
CA LEU A 238 -4.85 -18.51 2.95
C LEU A 238 -4.59 -19.74 3.80
N TYR A 239 -4.29 -20.89 3.16
CA TYR A 239 -3.97 -22.14 3.86
C TYR A 239 -2.81 -21.98 4.83
N ARG A 240 -1.76 -21.25 4.45
CA ARG A 240 -0.62 -20.97 5.32
C ARG A 240 -0.97 -19.98 6.42
N ARG A 241 -1.64 -18.89 6.07
CA ARG A 241 -1.98 -17.79 6.99
C ARG A 241 -2.88 -18.26 8.13
N ILE A 242 -3.89 -19.08 7.84
CA ILE A 242 -4.74 -19.63 8.91
C ILE A 242 -3.98 -20.56 9.88
N ARG A 243 -2.83 -21.08 9.45
CA ARG A 243 -1.93 -21.87 10.27
C ARG A 243 -0.80 -21.05 10.91
N GLY A 244 -0.90 -19.71 10.83
CA GLY A 244 0.06 -18.79 11.43
C GLY A 244 1.40 -18.74 10.71
N VAL A 245 1.48 -19.13 9.44
CA VAL A 245 2.73 -19.24 8.68
C VAL A 245 2.90 -18.09 7.69
N ASP A 246 3.99 -17.34 7.85
CA ASP A 246 4.48 -16.34 6.90
C ASP A 246 6.02 -16.28 6.99
N ASP A 247 6.70 -16.89 6.01
CA ASP A 247 8.18 -17.02 6.01
C ASP A 247 8.89 -15.80 5.45
N ARG A 248 8.14 -14.81 4.94
CA ARG A 248 8.75 -13.62 4.34
C ARG A 248 9.63 -12.90 5.36
N PRO A 249 10.93 -12.66 5.05
CA PRO A 249 11.78 -11.84 5.91
C PRO A 249 11.33 -10.38 5.90
N VAL A 250 11.81 -9.58 6.84
CA VAL A 250 11.71 -8.12 6.80
C VAL A 250 12.68 -7.62 5.73
N ALA A 251 12.13 -7.01 4.66
CA ALA A 251 12.87 -6.59 3.48
C ALA A 251 13.35 -5.14 3.65
N TYR A 252 14.39 -4.92 4.45
CA TYR A 252 14.96 -3.60 4.76
C TYR A 252 15.75 -2.97 3.60
N ALA A 253 16.17 -3.76 2.61
CA ALA A 253 16.89 -3.31 1.43
C ALA A 253 16.07 -3.54 0.14
N ARG A 254 14.90 -2.88 0.06
CA ARG A 254 14.04 -3.03 -1.11
C ARG A 254 14.45 -2.08 -2.23
N GLU A 255 14.89 -2.64 -3.35
CA GLU A 255 15.11 -1.86 -4.55
C GLU A 255 13.80 -1.46 -5.24
N ARG A 256 13.77 -0.22 -5.73
CA ARG A 256 12.66 0.28 -6.54
C ARG A 256 12.66 -0.42 -7.90
N LYS A 257 11.53 -1.02 -8.28
CA LYS A 257 11.40 -1.76 -9.55
C LYS A 257 10.89 -0.92 -10.71
N SER A 258 10.22 0.21 -10.42
CA SER A 258 9.66 1.10 -11.44
C SER A 258 9.54 2.53 -10.94
N ILE A 259 9.52 3.48 -11.86
CA ILE A 259 9.20 4.90 -11.64
C ILE A 259 8.10 5.27 -12.62
N GLY A 260 7.00 5.84 -12.12
CA GLY A 260 5.87 6.22 -12.95
C GLY A 260 5.11 7.41 -12.42
N LYS A 261 4.35 8.03 -13.31
CA LYS A 261 3.39 9.09 -13.05
C LYS A 261 2.08 8.78 -13.72
N GLU A 262 0.98 8.99 -13.01
CA GLU A 262 -0.36 8.90 -13.60
C GLU A 262 -1.24 10.06 -13.13
N ARG A 263 -2.20 10.42 -13.96
CA ARG A 263 -3.19 11.48 -13.69
C ARG A 263 -4.58 11.00 -14.07
N THR A 264 -5.53 11.27 -13.18
CA THR A 264 -6.95 11.14 -13.45
C THR A 264 -7.49 12.51 -13.85
N PHE A 265 -8.27 12.56 -14.92
CA PHE A 265 -8.80 13.80 -15.48
C PHE A 265 -10.27 13.98 -15.15
N ALA A 266 -10.63 15.24 -14.92
CA ALA A 266 -12.00 15.68 -14.72
C ALA A 266 -12.13 17.14 -15.19
N PRO A 267 -12.82 17.42 -16.30
CA PRO A 267 -13.50 16.46 -17.19
C PRO A 267 -12.55 15.49 -17.89
N PHE A 268 -13.09 14.43 -18.50
CA PHE A 268 -12.31 13.49 -19.31
C PHE A 268 -11.70 14.20 -20.52
N LEU A 269 -10.55 13.70 -20.99
CA LEU A 269 -9.99 14.20 -22.24
C LEU A 269 -10.78 13.57 -23.41
N THR A 270 -11.20 14.41 -24.36
CA THR A 270 -12.02 14.02 -25.52
C THR A 270 -11.31 14.21 -26.85
N SER A 271 -10.06 14.69 -26.83
CA SER A 271 -9.29 14.88 -28.06
C SER A 271 -7.94 14.17 -27.98
N ASP A 272 -7.49 13.72 -29.18
CA ASP A 272 -6.18 13.11 -29.34
C ASP A 272 -5.04 14.06 -28.94
N GLU A 273 -5.17 15.31 -29.36
CA GLU A 273 -4.17 16.35 -29.06
C GLU A 273 -4.03 16.62 -27.55
N ALA A 274 -5.17 16.68 -26.81
CA ALA A 274 -5.12 16.83 -25.35
C ALA A 274 -4.45 15.63 -24.68
N SER A 275 -4.76 14.42 -25.16
CA SER A 275 -4.17 13.17 -24.64
C SER A 275 -2.67 13.11 -24.90
N THR A 276 -2.25 13.44 -26.12
CA THR A 276 -0.84 13.49 -26.55
C THR A 276 -0.04 14.49 -25.70
N ARG A 277 -0.56 15.70 -25.48
CA ARG A 277 0.07 16.68 -24.59
C ARG A 277 0.26 16.16 -23.17
N ARG A 278 -0.74 15.45 -22.63
CA ARG A 278 -0.67 14.90 -21.28
C ARG A 278 0.31 13.74 -21.17
N ILE A 279 0.37 12.87 -22.16
CA ILE A 279 1.36 11.78 -22.22
C ILE A 279 2.78 12.36 -22.27
N THR A 280 3.01 13.37 -23.10
CA THR A 280 4.30 14.06 -23.19
C THR A 280 4.72 14.63 -21.81
N THR A 281 3.82 15.35 -21.14
CA THR A 281 4.09 15.90 -19.79
C THR A 281 4.44 14.79 -18.80
N LEU A 282 3.67 13.69 -18.77
CA LEU A 282 3.91 12.56 -17.85
C LEU A 282 5.25 11.87 -18.14
N ALA A 283 5.61 11.70 -19.41
CA ALA A 283 6.90 11.12 -19.81
C ALA A 283 8.07 11.98 -19.36
N GLN A 284 7.98 13.30 -19.53
CA GLN A 284 8.98 14.26 -19.05
C GLN A 284 9.11 14.23 -17.51
N GLU A 285 7.98 14.21 -16.77
CA GLU A 285 8.00 14.06 -15.31
C GLU A 285 8.68 12.75 -14.87
N VAL A 286 8.45 11.65 -15.59
CA VAL A 286 9.08 10.36 -15.30
C VAL A 286 10.58 10.40 -15.59
N ALA A 287 11.00 11.00 -16.71
CA ALA A 287 12.42 11.17 -17.05
C ALA A 287 13.16 11.99 -15.99
N ALA A 288 12.58 13.11 -15.56
CA ALA A 288 13.15 13.95 -14.49
C ALA A 288 13.30 13.17 -13.17
N LEU A 289 12.32 12.30 -12.83
CA LEU A 289 12.42 11.44 -11.65
C LEU A 289 13.48 10.36 -11.81
N LEU A 290 13.65 9.75 -12.98
CA LEU A 290 14.72 8.80 -13.27
C LEU A 290 16.09 9.45 -13.05
N GLN A 291 16.29 10.64 -13.60
CA GLN A 291 17.52 11.43 -13.44
C GLN A 291 17.78 11.77 -11.96
N SER A 292 16.77 12.30 -11.23
CA SER A 292 16.93 12.66 -9.82
C SER A 292 17.22 11.46 -8.91
N LYS A 293 16.84 10.24 -9.34
CA LYS A 293 17.10 8.98 -8.62
C LYS A 293 18.32 8.22 -9.13
N GLN A 294 19.07 8.79 -10.09
CA GLN A 294 20.23 8.17 -10.72
C GLN A 294 19.89 6.76 -11.24
N ARG A 295 18.75 6.63 -11.94
CA ARG A 295 18.27 5.37 -12.51
C ARG A 295 17.95 5.53 -13.98
N LYS A 296 18.15 4.48 -14.75
CA LYS A 296 17.66 4.29 -16.11
C LYS A 296 16.87 2.98 -16.19
N GLY A 297 15.97 2.84 -17.15
CA GLY A 297 15.18 1.61 -17.27
C GLY A 297 14.83 1.28 -18.70
N SER A 298 14.57 -0.01 -18.98
CA SER A 298 14.40 -0.50 -20.34
C SER A 298 12.94 -0.71 -20.77
N THR A 299 11.98 -0.76 -19.84
CA THR A 299 10.58 -1.04 -20.22
C THR A 299 9.71 0.20 -19.98
N VAL A 300 9.21 0.79 -21.07
CA VAL A 300 8.24 1.90 -21.04
C VAL A 300 6.84 1.34 -21.14
N THR A 301 5.97 1.75 -20.23
CA THR A 301 4.58 1.30 -20.13
C THR A 301 3.65 2.50 -20.17
N LEU A 302 2.63 2.44 -21.03
CA LEU A 302 1.50 3.36 -21.06
C LEU A 302 0.26 2.67 -20.47
N LYS A 303 -0.32 3.25 -19.44
CA LYS A 303 -1.59 2.88 -18.84
C LYS A 303 -2.65 3.87 -19.26
N MET A 304 -3.76 3.38 -19.77
CA MET A 304 -4.87 4.17 -20.27
C MET A 304 -6.16 3.64 -19.65
N ARG A 305 -7.06 4.54 -19.25
CA ARG A 305 -8.38 4.17 -18.73
C ARG A 305 -9.43 5.12 -19.28
N ASP A 306 -10.55 4.57 -19.73
CA ASP A 306 -11.69 5.33 -20.21
C ASP A 306 -12.68 5.74 -19.10
N GLY A 307 -13.77 6.43 -19.49
CA GLY A 307 -14.83 6.87 -18.58
C GLY A 307 -15.63 5.74 -17.96
N GLU A 308 -15.67 4.57 -18.58
CA GLU A 308 -16.35 3.36 -18.12
C GLU A 308 -15.46 2.47 -17.23
N PHE A 309 -14.24 2.94 -16.88
CA PHE A 309 -13.22 2.21 -16.12
C PHE A 309 -12.57 1.03 -16.86
N ASN A 310 -12.76 0.86 -18.17
CA ASN A 310 -11.96 -0.07 -18.93
C ASN A 310 -10.50 0.39 -18.92
N THR A 311 -9.59 -0.52 -18.55
CA THR A 311 -8.18 -0.18 -18.41
C THR A 311 -7.34 -1.00 -19.37
N GLU A 312 -6.55 -0.33 -20.19
CA GLU A 312 -5.50 -0.92 -20.99
C GLU A 312 -4.12 -0.54 -20.50
N THR A 313 -3.21 -1.50 -20.52
CA THR A 313 -1.80 -1.29 -20.18
C THR A 313 -0.94 -1.93 -21.26
N LYS A 314 -0.23 -1.12 -21.99
CA LYS A 314 0.66 -1.56 -23.09
C LYS A 314 2.08 -1.16 -22.78
N ARG A 315 3.06 -1.96 -23.24
CA ARG A 315 4.48 -1.73 -22.96
C ARG A 315 5.37 -2.08 -24.12
N VAL A 316 6.52 -1.42 -24.16
CA VAL A 316 7.65 -1.72 -25.07
C VAL A 316 8.89 -1.86 -24.21
N THR A 317 9.70 -2.89 -24.49
CA THR A 317 11.02 -3.05 -23.89
C THR A 317 12.08 -2.64 -24.90
N LEU A 318 12.88 -1.66 -24.52
CA LEU A 318 13.99 -1.12 -25.30
C LEU A 318 15.21 -2.05 -25.19
N LYS A 319 16.08 -2.02 -26.21
CA LYS A 319 17.36 -2.74 -26.17
C LYS A 319 18.28 -2.20 -25.07
N GLU A 320 18.33 -0.86 -24.94
CA GLU A 320 19.17 -0.17 -23.95
C GLU A 320 18.31 0.53 -22.90
N PRO A 321 18.70 0.47 -21.60
CA PRO A 321 18.04 1.24 -20.55
C PRO A 321 18.23 2.75 -20.78
N THR A 322 17.16 3.54 -20.61
CA THR A 322 17.16 4.96 -20.85
C THR A 322 16.60 5.77 -19.67
N GLN A 323 17.00 7.03 -19.56
CA GLN A 323 16.36 8.10 -18.79
C GLN A 323 16.07 9.32 -19.68
N ASP A 324 16.23 9.16 -20.99
CA ASP A 324 16.03 10.23 -21.96
C ASP A 324 14.55 10.52 -22.14
N ALA A 325 14.18 11.79 -21.96
CA ALA A 325 12.79 12.25 -22.01
C ALA A 325 12.17 12.13 -23.40
N GLN A 326 12.96 12.36 -24.47
CA GLN A 326 12.47 12.30 -25.85
C GLN A 326 12.17 10.88 -26.25
N LEU A 327 13.06 9.94 -25.93
CA LEU A 327 12.87 8.53 -26.22
C LEU A 327 11.68 7.94 -25.44
N ILE A 328 11.56 8.24 -24.12
CA ILE A 328 10.41 7.79 -23.31
C ILE A 328 9.11 8.35 -23.87
N THR A 329 9.10 9.62 -24.26
CA THR A 329 7.93 10.29 -24.86
C THR A 329 7.56 9.63 -26.18
N SER A 330 8.51 9.44 -27.10
CA SER A 330 8.25 8.85 -28.42
C SER A 330 7.64 7.46 -28.31
N VAL A 331 8.16 6.62 -27.41
CA VAL A 331 7.63 5.26 -27.17
C VAL A 331 6.22 5.31 -26.57
N ALA A 332 5.98 6.20 -25.61
CA ALA A 332 4.65 6.36 -25.00
C ALA A 332 3.61 6.86 -26.02
N LEU A 333 3.99 7.77 -26.94
CA LEU A 333 3.13 8.25 -28.01
C LEU A 333 2.87 7.18 -29.08
N GLN A 334 3.85 6.38 -29.45
CA GLN A 334 3.66 5.23 -30.34
C GLN A 334 2.65 4.23 -29.76
N LEU A 335 2.72 3.97 -28.45
CA LEU A 335 1.72 3.13 -27.78
C LEU A 335 0.33 3.76 -27.81
N TRP A 336 0.24 5.08 -27.61
CA TRP A 336 -1.01 5.79 -27.70
C TRP A 336 -1.61 5.77 -29.11
N GLN A 337 -0.83 6.06 -30.13
CA GLN A 337 -1.27 6.00 -31.52
C GLN A 337 -1.83 4.63 -31.92
N LYS A 338 -1.19 3.56 -31.42
CA LYS A 338 -1.58 2.18 -31.74
C LYS A 338 -2.82 1.68 -30.97
N TYR A 339 -3.02 2.13 -29.72
CA TYR A 339 -4.01 1.55 -28.81
C TYR A 339 -4.96 2.55 -28.18
N GLY A 340 -4.76 3.86 -28.38
CA GLY A 340 -5.52 4.89 -27.69
C GLY A 340 -6.92 5.15 -28.23
N ALA A 341 -7.20 4.77 -29.48
CA ALA A 341 -8.47 5.11 -30.16
C ALA A 341 -9.72 4.59 -29.40
N ALA A 342 -9.69 3.34 -28.94
CA ALA A 342 -10.81 2.74 -28.21
C ALA A 342 -11.02 3.42 -26.84
N ILE A 343 -9.96 3.85 -26.19
CA ILE A 343 -10.01 4.58 -24.91
C ILE A 343 -10.55 6.00 -25.13
N LEU A 344 -10.13 6.65 -26.22
CA LEU A 344 -10.55 8.01 -26.56
C LEU A 344 -12.05 8.08 -26.88
N ALA A 345 -12.61 7.06 -27.55
CA ALA A 345 -14.02 6.99 -27.90
C ALA A 345 -14.96 7.13 -26.69
N ASN A 346 -14.56 6.60 -25.53
CA ASN A 346 -15.32 6.67 -24.27
C ASN A 346 -14.82 7.78 -23.33
N GLY A 347 -13.98 8.69 -23.84
CA GLY A 347 -13.33 9.75 -23.03
C GLY A 347 -12.23 9.22 -22.13
N VAL A 348 -11.07 9.85 -22.18
CA VAL A 348 -9.89 9.44 -21.40
C VAL A 348 -10.01 9.89 -19.96
N ARG A 349 -10.22 8.96 -19.05
CA ARG A 349 -10.30 9.19 -17.61
C ARG A 349 -8.92 9.26 -16.94
N LEU A 350 -7.97 8.40 -17.36
CA LEU A 350 -6.64 8.31 -16.75
C LEU A 350 -5.59 7.98 -17.80
N LEU A 351 -4.46 8.65 -17.68
CA LEU A 351 -3.21 8.32 -18.37
C LEU A 351 -2.09 8.16 -17.37
N GLY A 352 -1.20 7.20 -17.62
CA GLY A 352 -0.01 6.96 -16.82
C GLY A 352 1.15 6.47 -17.65
N VAL A 353 2.34 7.04 -17.41
CA VAL A 353 3.61 6.58 -18.00
C VAL A 353 4.46 6.00 -16.89
N THR A 354 5.05 4.84 -17.13
CA THR A 354 5.91 4.14 -16.16
C THR A 354 7.12 3.56 -16.87
N VAL A 355 8.29 3.71 -16.25
CA VAL A 355 9.52 3.03 -16.67
C VAL A 355 9.90 2.00 -15.62
N SER A 356 10.18 0.77 -16.05
CA SER A 356 10.54 -0.36 -15.20
C SER A 356 11.80 -1.07 -15.71
N SER A 357 12.18 -2.17 -15.07
CA SER A 357 13.49 -2.81 -15.29
C SER A 357 14.62 -1.79 -15.03
N LEU A 358 14.58 -1.22 -13.82
CA LEU A 358 15.47 -0.13 -13.43
C LEU A 358 16.88 -0.67 -13.13
N VAL A 359 17.89 0.07 -13.61
CA VAL A 359 19.30 -0.14 -13.30
C VAL A 359 19.94 1.18 -12.87
N PRO A 360 21.06 1.20 -12.10
CA PRO A 360 21.85 2.39 -11.85
C PRO A 360 22.34 3.03 -13.15
N VAL A 361 22.51 4.35 -13.16
CA VAL A 361 23.06 5.08 -14.34
C VAL A 361 24.48 4.63 -14.67
N THR A 362 25.26 4.26 -13.65
CA THR A 362 26.64 3.76 -13.79
C THR A 362 26.75 2.37 -14.41
N MET A 363 25.63 1.66 -14.63
CA MET A 363 25.64 0.35 -15.27
C MET A 363 25.72 0.50 -16.79
N GLU A 364 26.81 0.09 -17.39
CA GLU A 364 26.98 -0.04 -18.83
C GLU A 364 26.73 -1.50 -19.24
N ASN A 365 25.98 -1.70 -20.32
CA ASN A 365 25.87 -3.03 -20.93
C ASN A 365 27.18 -3.31 -21.67
N LEU A 366 28.00 -4.19 -21.13
CA LEU A 366 29.13 -4.73 -21.87
C LEU A 366 28.57 -5.69 -22.94
N THR A 367 28.59 -5.24 -24.18
CA THR A 367 28.42 -6.13 -25.32
C THR A 367 29.72 -6.94 -25.42
N LEU A 368 29.70 -8.21 -25.02
CA LEU A 368 30.81 -9.10 -25.31
C LEU A 368 30.90 -9.21 -26.83
N PRO A 369 32.08 -9.00 -27.45
CA PRO A 369 32.26 -9.30 -28.86
C PRO A 369 32.00 -10.80 -29.02
N VAL A 370 30.94 -11.13 -29.75
CA VAL A 370 30.71 -12.50 -30.20
C VAL A 370 31.84 -12.75 -31.18
N PHE A 371 32.70 -13.68 -30.86
CA PHE A 371 33.71 -14.14 -31.79
C PHE A 371 32.97 -14.71 -33.00
N ASP A 372 33.16 -14.10 -34.18
CA ASP A 372 32.75 -14.61 -35.48
C ASP A 372 33.52 -15.89 -35.81
#